data_6f26f4f56e06a7061d878ee40dff47ef
#
_entry.id   6f26f4f56e06a7061d878ee40dff47ef
#
_cell.length_a   1.000
_cell.length_b   1.000
_cell.length_c   1.000
_cell.angle_alpha   90.00
_cell.angle_beta   90.00
_cell.angle_gamma   90.00
#
_symmetry.space_group_name_H-M   'P 1'
#
loop_
_entity.id
_entity.type
_entity.pdbx_description
1 polymer ?
#
loop_
_entity_poly.entity_id
_entity_poly.type
_entity_poly.pdbx_seq_one_letter_code
_entity_poly.pdbx_strand_id
1 'polypeptide(L)'
;MPAAGWIPADGPDLWGPLGGPGAHRPKAHADVRISNMSLILRHLQTSPALSRTRLARETGLSKATVSTLVADLCSRGLLIEEEPDLSGNVGRPSTGLRTAPRTAAGIGLEISGASLLLSITDLTGEVVARRCELVDDAGHRPETMIEHVAAMLSQALEQLTQQGTTVPGIVLAQTGIIDYTHNTVRYSSTLEWHDVAVAARVRDAVARRIGPGRSVPTITLENDAKLAALATYERYAQDGVRNLLYLSGGEGIGAGIISDGHLLRGWLGLTGEVGHMPVEPEGLKCRCGRRGCWETRSGLQALTSIYPPGDAVRDETTSLDERIELLRQRFDAGDAELTRRLELSQRALARALAILTDVLNPEVIVLSGYLAAFADVFISPTASALQDRLLDQRAAVRLETSHLGQWASSYGAALVALESVLDNPTLVDLRPTS
;
A
#
# COMPACT_ATOMS: atom_id res chain seq x y z
N MET A 1 -11.18 -5.70 15.50
CA MET A 1 -10.01 -6.47 15.05
C MET A 1 -8.78 -5.69 15.48
N PRO A 2 -7.77 -6.27 16.11
CA PRO A 2 -6.58 -5.51 16.50
C PRO A 2 -5.81 -5.11 15.23
N ALA A 3 -5.39 -3.86 15.17
CA ALA A 3 -4.49 -3.35 14.15
C ALA A 3 -3.15 -4.10 14.25
N ALA A 4 -2.68 -4.61 13.14
CA ALA A 4 -1.42 -5.31 13.06
C ALA A 4 -0.27 -4.32 12.90
N GLY A 5 0.80 -4.58 13.61
CA GLY A 5 2.05 -3.89 13.36
C GLY A 5 2.67 -4.31 12.04
N TRP A 6 3.22 -3.35 11.35
CA TRP A 6 3.78 -3.45 10.00
C TRP A 6 5.07 -4.25 9.92
N ILE A 7 5.74 -4.48 11.06
CA ILE A 7 7.07 -5.08 11.10
C ILE A 7 7.20 -5.92 12.36
N PRO A 8 7.79 -7.11 12.31
CA PRO A 8 8.32 -7.78 13.49
C PRO A 8 9.29 -6.84 14.21
N ALA A 9 9.22 -6.77 15.53
CA ALA A 9 10.06 -5.87 16.35
C ALA A 9 11.57 -6.05 16.12
N ASP A 10 11.99 -7.17 15.51
CA ASP A 10 13.37 -7.53 15.18
C ASP A 10 13.65 -7.51 13.66
N GLY A 11 12.71 -7.04 12.83
CA GLY A 11 12.90 -6.95 11.37
C GLY A 11 13.74 -5.75 10.97
N PRO A 12 14.61 -5.88 9.95
CA PRO A 12 15.28 -4.73 9.39
C PRO A 12 14.25 -3.77 8.78
N ASP A 13 14.59 -2.51 8.84
CA ASP A 13 13.85 -1.35 8.37
C ASP A 13 13.25 -1.56 6.96
N LEU A 14 11.93 -1.74 6.85
CA LEU A 14 11.23 -1.90 5.55
C LEU A 14 11.47 -0.72 4.62
N TRP A 15 11.84 0.40 5.21
CA TRP A 15 12.00 1.71 4.60
C TRP A 15 13.43 2.22 4.72
N GLY A 16 14.40 1.37 5.02
CA GLY A 16 15.79 1.77 5.25
C GLY A 16 16.14 3.02 4.46
N PRO A 17 16.91 3.97 4.98
CA PRO A 17 17.10 5.27 4.36
C PRO A 17 17.49 5.09 2.90
N LEU A 18 16.91 5.85 2.00
CA LEU A 18 17.30 5.98 0.59
C LEU A 18 18.72 6.59 0.49
N GLY A 19 19.67 6.01 1.21
CA GLY A 19 21.06 6.44 1.30
C GLY A 19 21.95 5.21 1.40
N GLY A 20 23.00 5.18 0.61
CA GLY A 20 24.02 4.12 0.56
C GLY A 20 24.62 3.77 1.92
N PRO A 21 25.55 2.80 2.01
CA PRO A 21 26.05 2.25 3.27
C PRO A 21 26.55 3.35 4.19
N GLY A 22 25.70 3.74 5.15
CA GLY A 22 26.01 4.75 6.15
C GLY A 22 27.09 4.23 7.07
N ALA A 23 28.20 4.94 7.16
CA ALA A 23 29.22 4.71 8.16
C ALA A 23 28.57 4.66 9.55
N HIS A 24 28.87 3.65 10.35
CA HIS A 24 28.47 3.55 11.76
C HIS A 24 28.99 4.76 12.54
N ARG A 25 28.19 5.83 12.63
CA ARG A 25 28.42 6.89 13.59
C ARG A 25 27.85 6.45 14.95
N PRO A 26 28.53 6.73 16.07
CA PRO A 26 27.94 6.52 17.39
C PRO A 26 26.60 7.26 17.46
N LYS A 27 25.49 6.55 17.77
CA LYS A 27 24.18 7.18 17.93
C LYS A 27 24.25 8.15 19.11
N ALA A 28 23.84 9.39 18.91
CA ALA A 28 23.69 10.36 20.00
C ALA A 28 22.62 9.86 20.99
N HIS A 29 22.66 10.32 22.25
CA HIS A 29 21.66 9.94 23.26
C HIS A 29 20.21 10.23 22.80
N ALA A 30 20.03 11.31 22.03
CA ALA A 30 18.74 11.65 21.41
C ALA A 30 18.27 10.57 20.42
N ASP A 31 19.17 10.04 19.58
CA ASP A 31 18.84 9.00 18.60
C ASP A 31 18.46 7.69 19.28
N VAL A 32 19.12 7.33 20.39
CA VAL A 32 18.77 6.14 21.18
C VAL A 32 17.38 6.30 21.80
N ARG A 33 17.05 7.50 22.30
CA ARG A 33 15.73 7.79 22.85
C ARG A 33 14.64 7.64 21.78
N ILE A 34 14.82 8.24 20.61
CA ILE A 34 13.89 8.14 19.47
C ILE A 34 13.73 6.68 19.05
N SER A 35 14.82 5.93 18.87
CA SER A 35 14.76 4.51 18.52
C SER A 35 13.98 3.68 19.55
N ASN A 36 14.15 3.96 20.84
CA ASN A 36 13.41 3.25 21.89
C ASN A 36 11.92 3.64 21.94
N MET A 37 11.57 4.90 21.63
CA MET A 37 10.17 5.33 21.48
C MET A 37 9.52 4.65 20.28
N SER A 38 10.22 4.59 19.15
CA SER A 38 9.81 3.85 17.95
C SER A 38 9.54 2.38 18.27
N LEU A 39 10.48 1.71 18.94
CA LEU A 39 10.33 0.31 19.37
C LEU A 39 9.05 0.09 20.20
N ILE A 40 8.77 0.99 21.14
CA ILE A 40 7.56 0.93 21.98
C ILE A 40 6.29 1.06 21.14
N LEU A 41 6.22 2.06 20.23
CA LEU A 41 5.06 2.28 19.38
C LEU A 41 4.79 1.08 18.46
N ARG A 42 5.84 0.57 17.79
CA ARG A 42 5.73 -0.59 16.91
C ARG A 42 5.28 -1.84 17.65
N HIS A 43 5.78 -2.04 18.87
CA HIS A 43 5.33 -3.17 19.71
C HIS A 43 3.84 -3.08 20.07
N LEU A 44 3.34 -1.87 20.35
CA LEU A 44 1.93 -1.65 20.70
C LEU A 44 0.99 -1.69 19.49
N GLN A 45 1.50 -1.50 18.27
CA GLN A 45 0.72 -1.74 17.05
C GLN A 45 0.44 -3.23 16.84
N THR A 46 1.44 -4.11 17.11
CA THR A 46 1.28 -5.56 16.96
C THR A 46 0.57 -6.21 18.13
N SER A 47 0.71 -5.66 19.32
CA SER A 47 0.21 -6.23 20.57
C SER A 47 -0.42 -5.13 21.43
N PRO A 48 -1.67 -4.75 21.16
CA PRO A 48 -2.36 -3.73 21.95
C PRO A 48 -2.63 -4.19 23.39
N ALA A 49 -2.84 -3.23 24.27
CA ALA A 49 -3.17 -3.44 25.69
C ALA A 49 -2.04 -4.07 26.53
N LEU A 50 -0.76 -3.87 26.17
CA LEU A 50 0.36 -4.32 26.97
C LEU A 50 0.57 -3.41 28.20
N SER A 51 0.86 -4.02 29.36
CA SER A 51 1.31 -3.28 30.53
C SER A 51 2.78 -2.83 30.38
N ARG A 52 3.16 -1.73 31.05
CA ARG A 52 4.57 -1.28 31.08
C ARG A 52 5.56 -2.36 31.46
N THR A 53 5.17 -3.27 32.38
CA THR A 53 6.04 -4.37 32.83
C THR A 53 6.21 -5.42 31.74
N ARG A 54 5.14 -5.74 31.02
CA ARG A 54 5.19 -6.68 29.90
C ARG A 54 5.98 -6.08 28.73
N LEU A 55 5.75 -4.82 28.41
CA LEU A 55 6.48 -4.08 27.39
C LEU A 55 7.99 -4.04 27.68
N ALA A 56 8.40 -3.80 28.93
CA ALA A 56 9.81 -3.85 29.33
C ALA A 56 10.44 -5.24 29.09
N ARG A 57 9.69 -6.30 29.38
CA ARG A 57 10.15 -7.69 29.15
C ARG A 57 10.30 -8.01 27.67
N GLU A 58 9.33 -7.61 26.85
CA GLU A 58 9.29 -7.94 25.43
C GLU A 58 10.27 -7.08 24.60
N THR A 59 10.48 -5.82 24.99
CA THR A 59 11.44 -4.92 24.30
C THR A 59 12.87 -5.03 24.83
N GLY A 60 13.11 -5.70 25.97
CA GLY A 60 14.42 -5.75 26.62
C GLY A 60 14.83 -4.44 27.31
N LEU A 61 13.98 -3.42 27.31
CA LEU A 61 14.26 -2.13 27.95
C LEU A 61 14.07 -2.22 29.48
N SER A 62 14.82 -1.37 30.24
CA SER A 62 14.60 -1.28 31.67
C SER A 62 13.19 -0.73 32.00
N LYS A 63 12.60 -1.16 33.13
CA LYS A 63 11.30 -0.63 33.59
C LYS A 63 11.29 0.88 33.75
N ALA A 64 12.40 1.48 34.19
CA ALA A 64 12.55 2.93 34.34
C ALA A 64 12.54 3.63 32.97
N THR A 65 13.27 3.06 32.00
CA THR A 65 13.28 3.55 30.61
C THR A 65 11.88 3.51 30.00
N VAL A 66 11.20 2.36 30.08
CA VAL A 66 9.83 2.22 29.55
C VAL A 66 8.89 3.23 30.23
N SER A 67 8.95 3.39 31.55
CA SER A 67 8.07 4.34 32.25
C SER A 67 8.27 5.78 31.77
N THR A 68 9.53 6.20 31.57
CA THR A 68 9.86 7.55 31.09
C THR A 68 9.40 7.76 29.65
N LEU A 69 9.65 6.77 28.75
CA LEU A 69 9.30 6.88 27.35
C LEU A 69 7.78 6.81 27.13
N VAL A 70 7.07 5.95 27.86
CA VAL A 70 5.60 5.89 27.83
C VAL A 70 5.00 7.20 28.30
N ALA A 71 5.52 7.83 29.38
CA ALA A 71 5.05 9.13 29.83
C ALA A 71 5.23 10.21 28.75
N ASP A 72 6.35 10.22 28.02
CA ASP A 72 6.57 11.14 26.89
C ASP A 72 5.59 10.85 25.74
N LEU A 73 5.42 9.59 25.35
CA LEU A 73 4.48 9.20 24.29
C LEU A 73 3.03 9.56 24.66
N CYS A 74 2.64 9.40 25.93
CA CYS A 74 1.33 9.85 26.43
C CYS A 74 1.20 11.38 26.39
N SER A 75 2.25 12.12 26.77
CA SER A 75 2.22 13.59 26.73
C SER A 75 2.14 14.16 25.31
N ARG A 76 2.58 13.40 24.29
CA ARG A 76 2.36 13.70 22.88
C ARG A 76 0.98 13.23 22.39
N GLY A 77 0.25 12.52 23.22
CA GLY A 77 -1.03 11.90 22.86
C GLY A 77 -0.90 10.72 21.89
N LEU A 78 0.29 10.15 21.72
CA LEU A 78 0.52 8.98 20.85
C LEU A 78 0.10 7.68 21.52
N LEU A 79 0.11 7.64 22.87
CA LEU A 79 -0.38 6.53 23.66
C LEU A 79 -1.48 6.98 24.61
N ILE A 80 -2.39 6.08 24.93
CA ILE A 80 -3.38 6.19 25.99
C ILE A 80 -3.29 4.99 26.91
N GLU A 81 -3.65 5.23 28.18
CA GLU A 81 -3.79 4.20 29.20
C GLU A 81 -5.22 3.73 29.26
N GLU A 82 -5.45 2.43 29.16
CA GLU A 82 -6.76 1.83 29.38
C GLU A 82 -6.97 1.53 30.86
N GLU A 83 -8.20 1.71 31.34
CA GLU A 83 -8.54 1.25 32.67
C GLU A 83 -8.33 -0.27 32.80
N PRO A 84 -7.85 -0.74 33.97
CA PRO A 84 -7.61 -2.15 34.17
C PRO A 84 -8.89 -2.97 33.95
N ASP A 85 -8.83 -4.00 33.12
CA ASP A 85 -9.92 -4.96 33.02
C ASP A 85 -10.07 -5.70 34.34
N LEU A 86 -11.16 -5.46 35.06
CA LEU A 86 -11.48 -6.06 36.34
C LEU A 86 -12.08 -7.47 36.22
N SER A 87 -12.15 -8.03 35.00
CA SER A 87 -12.69 -9.37 34.75
C SER A 87 -11.69 -10.47 35.13
N GLY A 88 -11.63 -10.80 36.40
CA GLY A 88 -11.46 -12.19 36.85
C GLY A 88 -10.06 -12.79 37.03
N ASN A 89 -8.93 -12.11 36.87
CA ASN A 89 -7.61 -12.67 37.17
C ASN A 89 -7.03 -12.18 38.51
N VAL A 90 -6.57 -13.13 39.37
CA VAL A 90 -5.91 -12.86 40.64
C VAL A 90 -4.56 -12.17 40.39
N GLY A 91 -4.49 -10.87 40.53
CA GLY A 91 -3.30 -10.03 40.42
C GLY A 91 -3.65 -8.54 40.53
N ARG A 92 -2.66 -7.70 40.87
CA ARG A 92 -2.85 -6.24 40.89
C ARG A 92 -3.25 -5.79 39.48
N PRO A 93 -4.40 -5.13 39.26
CA PRO A 93 -4.80 -4.64 37.95
C PRO A 93 -3.66 -3.82 37.30
N SER A 94 -3.26 -4.18 36.11
CA SER A 94 -2.22 -3.45 35.37
C SER A 94 -2.87 -2.69 34.25
N THR A 95 -2.65 -1.38 34.20
CA THR A 95 -3.11 -0.50 33.11
C THR A 95 -2.54 -0.96 31.78
N GLY A 96 -3.39 -1.21 30.80
CA GLY A 96 -3.01 -1.49 29.42
C GLY A 96 -2.59 -0.22 28.69
N LEU A 97 -1.69 -0.34 27.73
CA LEU A 97 -1.25 0.76 26.86
C LEU A 97 -1.70 0.44 25.42
N ARG A 98 -2.22 1.42 24.74
CA ARG A 98 -2.51 1.31 23.30
C ARG A 98 -2.18 2.61 22.57
N THR A 99 -1.99 2.52 21.26
CA THR A 99 -1.87 3.69 20.39
C THR A 99 -3.14 4.53 20.46
N ALA A 100 -2.97 5.84 20.50
CA ALA A 100 -4.09 6.77 20.57
C ALA A 100 -4.67 7.03 19.17
N PRO A 101 -6.00 6.93 19.00
CA PRO A 101 -6.62 7.24 17.72
C PRO A 101 -6.51 8.74 17.42
N ARG A 102 -6.49 9.08 16.14
CA ARG A 102 -6.61 10.45 15.59
C ARG A 102 -5.57 11.49 16.06
N THR A 103 -4.55 11.10 16.80
CA THR A 103 -3.46 12.02 17.16
C THR A 103 -2.56 12.32 15.97
N ALA A 104 -2.24 11.29 15.21
CA ALA A 104 -1.55 11.43 13.93
C ALA A 104 -2.29 10.62 12.87
N ALA A 105 -2.31 11.11 11.65
CA ALA A 105 -2.90 10.42 10.51
C ALA A 105 -2.05 10.58 9.26
N GLY A 106 -1.83 9.48 8.57
CA GLY A 106 -1.22 9.45 7.25
C GLY A 106 -2.25 9.71 6.16
N ILE A 107 -1.85 10.41 5.12
CA ILE A 107 -2.66 10.63 3.93
C ILE A 107 -2.06 9.85 2.77
N GLY A 108 -2.84 8.94 2.20
CA GLY A 108 -2.54 8.23 0.97
C GLY A 108 -3.49 8.67 -0.14
N LEU A 109 -2.95 8.98 -1.30
CA LEU A 109 -3.74 9.37 -2.46
C LEU A 109 -3.26 8.60 -3.69
N GLU A 110 -4.14 7.80 -4.28
CA GLU A 110 -3.88 7.12 -5.54
C GLU A 110 -4.34 7.99 -6.72
N ILE A 111 -3.45 8.12 -7.70
CA ILE A 111 -3.70 8.80 -8.97
C ILE A 111 -3.84 7.72 -10.03
N SER A 112 -5.06 7.45 -10.47
CA SER A 112 -5.35 6.54 -11.58
C SER A 112 -5.78 7.33 -12.84
N GLY A 113 -5.99 6.62 -13.95
CA GLY A 113 -6.48 7.26 -15.18
C GLY A 113 -7.87 7.90 -15.03
N ALA A 114 -8.77 7.24 -14.30
CA ALA A 114 -10.17 7.63 -14.19
C ALA A 114 -10.54 8.28 -12.86
N SER A 115 -9.69 8.18 -11.83
CA SER A 115 -10.07 8.62 -10.49
C SER A 115 -8.90 8.98 -9.59
N LEU A 116 -9.19 9.79 -8.57
CA LEU A 116 -8.35 10.03 -7.41
C LEU A 116 -8.99 9.33 -6.21
N LEU A 117 -8.25 8.46 -5.54
CA LEU A 117 -8.69 7.73 -4.36
C LEU A 117 -7.86 8.15 -3.15
N LEU A 118 -8.47 8.87 -2.23
CA LEU A 118 -7.83 9.32 -0.99
C LEU A 118 -8.26 8.43 0.18
N SER A 119 -7.28 7.96 0.94
CA SER A 119 -7.47 7.31 2.23
C SER A 119 -6.72 8.06 3.32
N ILE A 120 -7.34 8.26 4.46
CA ILE A 120 -6.74 8.81 5.67
C ILE A 120 -6.80 7.74 6.74
N THR A 121 -5.66 7.39 7.31
CA THR A 121 -5.55 6.30 8.29
C THR A 121 -4.79 6.80 9.51
N ASP A 122 -5.25 6.48 10.73
CA ASP A 122 -4.56 6.85 11.95
C ASP A 122 -3.56 5.78 12.44
N LEU A 123 -2.88 6.05 13.56
CA LEU A 123 -1.87 5.15 14.14
C LEU A 123 -2.42 3.80 14.60
N THR A 124 -3.75 3.65 14.72
CA THR A 124 -4.37 2.37 15.06
C THR A 124 -4.59 1.48 13.83
N GLY A 125 -4.31 2.00 12.63
CA GLY A 125 -4.63 1.35 11.36
C GLY A 125 -6.08 1.53 10.92
N GLU A 126 -6.90 2.28 11.70
CA GLU A 126 -8.27 2.56 11.31
C GLU A 126 -8.35 3.62 10.23
N VAL A 127 -9.23 3.40 9.25
CA VAL A 127 -9.53 4.37 8.21
C VAL A 127 -10.41 5.47 8.77
N VAL A 128 -9.84 6.67 8.86
CA VAL A 128 -10.54 7.87 9.36
C VAL A 128 -11.48 8.45 8.30
N ALA A 129 -11.04 8.46 7.04
CA ALA A 129 -11.84 8.95 5.91
C ALA A 129 -11.39 8.33 4.59
N ARG A 130 -12.33 8.26 3.65
CA ARG A 130 -12.08 7.93 2.24
C ARG A 130 -12.82 8.92 1.35
N ARG A 131 -12.21 9.23 0.22
CA ARG A 131 -12.83 10.06 -0.81
C ARG A 131 -12.42 9.54 -2.19
N CYS A 132 -13.39 9.48 -3.09
CA CYS A 132 -13.19 9.20 -4.52
C CYS A 132 -13.63 10.44 -5.32
N GLU A 133 -12.83 10.82 -6.32
CA GLU A 133 -13.14 11.87 -7.27
C GLU A 133 -12.87 11.34 -8.68
N LEU A 134 -13.87 11.37 -9.56
CA LEU A 134 -13.68 11.00 -10.96
C LEU A 134 -13.01 12.15 -11.71
N VAL A 135 -12.09 11.81 -12.59
CA VAL A 135 -11.33 12.75 -13.40
C VAL A 135 -11.64 12.50 -14.86
N ASP A 136 -12.00 13.55 -15.59
CA ASP A 136 -12.27 13.47 -17.03
C ASP A 136 -10.97 13.39 -17.85
N ASP A 137 -11.08 13.23 -19.18
CA ASP A 137 -9.94 13.16 -20.10
C ASP A 137 -8.99 14.36 -20.00
N ALA A 138 -9.50 15.55 -19.65
CA ALA A 138 -8.67 16.73 -19.44
C ALA A 138 -7.77 16.60 -18.22
N GLY A 139 -8.14 15.73 -17.25
CA GLY A 139 -7.37 15.43 -16.06
C GLY A 139 -6.08 14.66 -16.32
N HIS A 140 -5.94 13.97 -17.45
CA HIS A 140 -4.72 13.25 -17.81
C HIS A 140 -3.50 14.15 -18.05
N ARG A 141 -3.72 15.44 -18.36
CA ARG A 141 -2.62 16.40 -18.41
C ARG A 141 -2.04 16.62 -17.02
N PRO A 142 -0.70 16.56 -16.86
CA PRO A 142 -0.06 16.69 -15.56
C PRO A 142 -0.50 17.92 -14.77
N GLU A 143 -0.68 19.05 -15.45
CA GLU A 143 -1.10 20.32 -14.84
C GLU A 143 -2.48 20.22 -14.19
N THR A 144 -3.45 19.70 -14.94
CA THR A 144 -4.83 19.55 -14.48
C THR A 144 -4.91 18.54 -13.33
N MET A 145 -4.28 17.38 -13.49
CA MET A 145 -4.26 16.35 -12.46
C MET A 145 -3.63 16.85 -11.15
N ILE A 146 -2.51 17.58 -11.23
CA ILE A 146 -1.84 18.15 -10.06
C ILE A 146 -2.76 19.13 -9.31
N GLU A 147 -3.54 19.93 -10.03
CA GLU A 147 -4.49 20.85 -9.38
C GLU A 147 -5.65 20.11 -8.69
N HIS A 148 -6.19 19.02 -9.25
CA HIS A 148 -7.19 18.17 -8.60
C HIS A 148 -6.61 17.51 -7.33
N VAL A 149 -5.42 16.91 -7.45
CA VAL A 149 -4.70 16.32 -6.30
C VAL A 149 -4.47 17.36 -5.19
N ALA A 150 -3.98 18.55 -5.55
CA ALA A 150 -3.71 19.61 -4.60
C ALA A 150 -5.00 20.12 -3.93
N ALA A 151 -6.11 20.20 -4.65
CA ALA A 151 -7.40 20.60 -4.09
C ALA A 151 -7.87 19.59 -3.05
N MET A 152 -7.83 18.28 -3.37
CA MET A 152 -8.23 17.21 -2.46
C MET A 152 -7.34 17.15 -1.22
N LEU A 153 -6.03 17.23 -1.38
CA LEU A 153 -5.07 17.24 -0.26
C LEU A 153 -5.21 18.47 0.63
N SER A 154 -5.42 19.65 0.05
CA SER A 154 -5.59 20.89 0.83
C SER A 154 -6.84 20.84 1.71
N GLN A 155 -7.96 20.29 1.22
CA GLN A 155 -9.18 20.09 1.99
C GLN A 155 -8.96 19.08 3.13
N ALA A 156 -8.28 17.96 2.85
CA ALA A 156 -7.96 16.95 3.86
C ALA A 156 -7.05 17.52 4.97
N LEU A 157 -6.01 18.27 4.60
CA LEU A 157 -5.11 18.93 5.54
C LEU A 157 -5.81 19.96 6.41
N GLU A 158 -6.71 20.74 5.83
CA GLU A 158 -7.49 21.72 6.59
C GLU A 158 -8.40 21.05 7.62
N GLN A 159 -9.12 20.00 7.22
CA GLN A 159 -9.99 19.22 8.11
C GLN A 159 -9.21 18.60 9.26
N LEU A 160 -8.07 17.94 8.98
CA LEU A 160 -7.23 17.31 10.01
C LEU A 160 -6.61 18.34 10.95
N THR A 161 -6.18 19.51 10.44
CA THR A 161 -5.67 20.62 11.26
C THR A 161 -6.74 21.15 12.21
N GLN A 162 -7.99 21.31 11.75
CA GLN A 162 -9.12 21.72 12.61
C GLN A 162 -9.41 20.71 13.72
N GLN A 163 -9.14 19.43 13.48
CA GLN A 163 -9.28 18.35 14.46
C GLN A 163 -8.07 18.21 15.40
N GLY A 164 -7.02 19.00 15.21
CA GLY A 164 -5.78 18.89 15.98
C GLY A 164 -4.97 17.62 15.68
N THR A 165 -5.19 17.01 14.50
CA THR A 165 -4.49 15.80 14.07
C THR A 165 -3.20 16.18 13.34
N THR A 166 -2.08 15.61 13.75
CA THR A 166 -0.78 15.76 13.07
C THR A 166 -0.74 14.93 11.80
N VAL A 167 -0.34 15.54 10.68
CA VAL A 167 -0.11 14.82 9.41
C VAL A 167 1.41 14.75 9.19
N PRO A 168 2.05 13.59 9.43
CA PRO A 168 3.50 13.46 9.32
C PRO A 168 3.98 13.42 7.88
N GLY A 169 3.15 12.93 6.98
CA GLY A 169 3.49 12.76 5.58
C GLY A 169 2.28 12.49 4.69
N ILE A 170 2.52 12.61 3.40
CA ILE A 170 1.57 12.27 2.34
C ILE A 170 2.29 11.35 1.37
N VAL A 171 1.68 10.23 1.01
CA VAL A 171 2.21 9.34 -0.02
C VAL A 171 1.25 9.30 -1.19
N LEU A 172 1.78 9.56 -2.38
CA LEU A 172 1.06 9.44 -3.64
C LEU A 172 1.32 8.05 -4.23
N ALA A 173 0.27 7.28 -4.43
CA ALA A 173 0.30 6.01 -5.15
C ALA A 173 0.11 6.29 -6.64
N GLN A 174 1.02 5.81 -7.47
CA GLN A 174 1.01 6.11 -8.89
C GLN A 174 1.35 4.88 -9.72
N THR A 175 0.56 4.66 -10.77
CA THR A 175 0.84 3.62 -11.77
C THR A 175 2.05 3.99 -12.61
N GLY A 176 2.96 3.03 -12.82
CA GLY A 176 4.12 3.19 -13.69
C GLY A 176 5.46 3.16 -12.97
N ILE A 177 6.49 3.63 -13.67
CA ILE A 177 7.89 3.62 -13.21
C ILE A 177 8.17 4.88 -12.40
N ILE A 178 8.52 4.69 -11.12
CA ILE A 178 8.80 5.76 -10.17
C ILE A 178 10.31 5.90 -9.92
N ASP A 179 10.82 7.10 -10.06
CA ASP A 179 12.14 7.47 -9.55
C ASP A 179 12.00 7.94 -8.10
N TYR A 180 12.35 7.05 -7.18
CA TYR A 180 12.24 7.31 -5.73
C TYR A 180 13.20 8.39 -5.24
N THR A 181 14.33 8.57 -5.91
CA THR A 181 15.35 9.57 -5.51
C THR A 181 14.81 10.98 -5.72
N HIS A 182 14.10 11.18 -6.83
CA HIS A 182 13.58 12.50 -7.21
C HIS A 182 12.08 12.64 -7.03
N ASN A 183 11.37 11.60 -6.55
CA ASN A 183 9.91 11.54 -6.45
C ASN A 183 9.22 11.96 -7.77
N THR A 184 9.68 11.36 -8.86
CA THR A 184 9.27 11.67 -10.24
C THR A 184 8.66 10.44 -10.89
N VAL A 185 7.56 10.62 -11.61
CA VAL A 185 7.04 9.59 -12.53
C VAL A 185 7.89 9.62 -13.78
N ARG A 186 8.75 8.61 -13.97
CA ARG A 186 9.58 8.49 -15.17
C ARG A 186 8.75 8.13 -16.39
N TYR A 187 7.82 7.22 -16.18
CA TYR A 187 6.90 6.78 -17.22
C TYR A 187 5.62 6.20 -16.62
N SER A 188 4.48 6.64 -17.10
CA SER A 188 3.17 6.05 -16.85
C SER A 188 2.47 5.84 -18.20
N SER A 189 2.17 4.59 -18.55
CA SER A 189 1.45 4.27 -19.79
C SER A 189 -0.03 4.63 -19.72
N THR A 190 -0.61 4.65 -18.52
CA THR A 190 -2.02 4.97 -18.29
C THR A 190 -2.29 6.46 -18.42
N LEU A 191 -1.39 7.30 -17.89
CA LEU A 191 -1.52 8.77 -17.95
C LEU A 191 -0.71 9.40 -19.11
N GLU A 192 0.05 8.61 -19.86
CA GLU A 192 0.98 9.07 -20.90
C GLU A 192 2.00 10.09 -20.39
N TRP A 193 2.40 9.97 -19.12
CA TRP A 193 3.36 10.87 -18.49
C TRP A 193 4.79 10.42 -18.69
N HIS A 194 5.69 11.39 -18.89
CA HIS A 194 7.12 11.20 -19.02
C HIS A 194 7.86 12.22 -18.16
N ASP A 195 8.73 11.77 -17.26
CA ASP A 195 9.59 12.58 -16.40
C ASP A 195 8.87 13.72 -15.66
N VAL A 196 7.68 13.42 -15.08
CA VAL A 196 6.88 14.38 -14.34
C VAL A 196 7.27 14.40 -12.87
N ALA A 197 7.78 15.52 -12.37
CA ALA A 197 8.14 15.74 -10.96
C ALA A 197 6.88 15.97 -10.11
N VAL A 198 6.08 14.91 -9.93
CA VAL A 198 4.73 14.97 -9.33
C VAL A 198 4.77 15.48 -7.90
N ALA A 199 5.62 14.93 -7.03
CA ALA A 199 5.64 15.30 -5.63
C ALA A 199 6.00 16.77 -5.41
N ALA A 200 6.99 17.29 -6.14
CA ALA A 200 7.39 18.70 -6.05
C ALA A 200 6.27 19.63 -6.54
N ARG A 201 5.66 19.30 -7.67
CA ARG A 201 4.59 20.12 -8.27
C ARG A 201 3.33 20.12 -7.40
N VAL A 202 2.94 18.95 -6.85
CA VAL A 202 1.81 18.83 -5.90
C VAL A 202 2.10 19.62 -4.64
N ARG A 203 3.31 19.49 -4.05
CA ARG A 203 3.70 20.28 -2.87
C ARG A 203 3.53 21.77 -3.11
N ASP A 204 4.03 22.28 -4.24
CA ASP A 204 3.95 23.72 -4.57
C ASP A 204 2.50 24.17 -4.81
N ALA A 205 1.66 23.32 -5.41
CA ALA A 205 0.25 23.59 -5.60
C ALA A 205 -0.54 23.59 -4.27
N VAL A 206 -0.26 22.64 -3.38
CA VAL A 206 -0.83 22.60 -2.01
C VAL A 206 -0.40 23.83 -1.23
N ALA A 207 0.90 24.20 -1.25
CA ALA A 207 1.41 25.38 -0.55
C ALA A 207 0.69 26.67 -0.96
N ARG A 208 0.42 26.85 -2.25
CA ARG A 208 -0.37 27.99 -2.76
C ARG A 208 -1.80 28.01 -2.19
N ARG A 209 -2.42 26.84 -2.03
CA ARG A 209 -3.82 26.70 -1.59
C ARG A 209 -4.00 26.91 -0.10
N ILE A 210 -3.09 26.32 0.73
CA ILE A 210 -3.18 26.45 2.19
C ILE A 210 -2.71 27.82 2.69
N GLY A 211 -2.00 28.59 1.88
CA GLY A 211 -1.57 29.95 2.17
C GLY A 211 -0.29 30.05 3.01
N PRO A 212 0.22 31.28 3.19
CA PRO A 212 1.46 31.53 3.91
C PRO A 212 1.35 31.17 5.40
N GLY A 213 2.47 30.74 6.00
CA GLY A 213 2.56 30.37 7.41
C GLY A 213 2.13 28.96 7.76
N ARG A 214 1.64 28.18 6.81
CA ARG A 214 1.36 26.74 6.96
C ARG A 214 2.42 25.90 6.25
N SER A 215 2.92 24.85 6.89
CA SER A 215 3.86 23.93 6.25
C SER A 215 3.10 22.80 5.55
N VAL A 216 3.56 22.45 4.36
CA VAL A 216 3.09 21.25 3.67
C VAL A 216 3.87 20.05 4.22
N PRO A 217 3.19 18.97 4.65
CA PRO A 217 3.87 17.73 5.02
C PRO A 217 4.75 17.20 3.87
N THR A 218 5.72 16.38 4.19
CA THR A 218 6.54 15.71 3.18
C THR A 218 5.65 14.90 2.24
N ILE A 219 5.82 15.10 0.93
CA ILE A 219 5.09 14.34 -0.10
C ILE A 219 6.09 13.42 -0.80
N THR A 220 5.80 12.13 -0.80
CA THR A 220 6.60 11.11 -1.48
C THR A 220 5.74 10.34 -2.48
N LEU A 221 6.40 9.60 -3.36
CA LEU A 221 5.80 8.85 -4.45
C LEU A 221 6.20 7.37 -4.35
N GLU A 222 5.23 6.46 -4.54
CA GLU A 222 5.47 5.03 -4.64
C GLU A 222 4.57 4.41 -5.71
N ASN A 223 4.94 3.26 -6.23
CA ASN A 223 4.13 2.51 -7.17
C ASN A 223 2.88 1.93 -6.47
N ASP A 224 1.73 2.03 -7.13
CA ASP A 224 0.40 1.61 -6.65
C ASP A 224 0.33 0.13 -6.24
N ALA A 225 0.80 -0.79 -7.08
CA ALA A 225 0.78 -2.22 -6.77
C ALA A 225 1.68 -2.58 -5.58
N LYS A 226 2.78 -1.85 -5.38
CA LYS A 226 3.67 -2.03 -4.23
C LYS A 226 3.01 -1.57 -2.93
N LEU A 227 2.32 -0.44 -2.95
CA LEU A 227 1.57 0.05 -1.80
C LEU A 227 0.40 -0.88 -1.46
N ALA A 228 -0.31 -1.37 -2.47
CA ALA A 228 -1.36 -2.37 -2.29
C ALA A 228 -0.84 -3.70 -1.71
N ALA A 229 0.37 -4.11 -2.12
CA ALA A 229 1.02 -5.28 -1.54
C ALA A 229 1.33 -5.09 -0.06
N LEU A 230 1.84 -3.92 0.34
CA LEU A 230 2.10 -3.60 1.75
C LEU A 230 0.82 -3.62 2.58
N ALA A 231 -0.24 -2.94 2.10
CA ALA A 231 -1.55 -2.95 2.75
C ALA A 231 -2.12 -4.36 2.93
N THR A 232 -1.96 -5.18 1.90
CA THR A 232 -2.42 -6.58 1.93
C THR A 232 -1.58 -7.42 2.88
N TYR A 233 -0.28 -7.21 2.90
CA TYR A 233 0.67 -7.96 3.71
C TYR A 233 0.44 -7.81 5.22
N GLU A 234 -0.08 -6.68 5.71
CA GLU A 234 -0.39 -6.50 7.14
C GLU A 234 -1.13 -7.68 7.76
N ARG A 235 -2.15 -8.18 7.06
CA ARG A 235 -2.94 -9.31 7.51
C ARG A 235 -2.11 -10.60 7.60
N TYR A 236 -1.31 -10.85 6.57
CA TYR A 236 -0.53 -12.08 6.47
C TYR A 236 0.70 -12.12 7.37
N ALA A 237 1.26 -10.95 7.67
CA ALA A 237 2.38 -10.82 8.60
C ALA A 237 2.04 -11.34 10.01
N GLN A 238 0.78 -11.17 10.45
CA GLN A 238 0.30 -11.68 11.74
C GLN A 238 0.29 -13.21 11.79
N ASP A 239 0.04 -13.86 10.66
CA ASP A 239 0.06 -15.33 10.51
C ASP A 239 1.48 -15.88 10.26
N GLY A 240 2.51 -15.01 10.35
CA GLY A 240 3.91 -15.38 10.18
C GLY A 240 4.36 -15.54 8.74
N VAL A 241 3.55 -15.16 7.76
CA VAL A 241 3.93 -15.15 6.33
C VAL A 241 5.04 -14.14 6.12
N ARG A 242 6.09 -14.53 5.40
CA ARG A 242 7.24 -13.66 5.09
C ARG A 242 7.39 -13.38 3.59
N ASN A 243 6.83 -14.24 2.74
CA ASN A 243 6.97 -14.15 1.29
C ASN A 243 5.60 -14.12 0.62
N LEU A 244 5.24 -12.97 0.05
CA LEU A 244 3.94 -12.74 -0.56
C LEU A 244 4.12 -12.11 -1.94
N LEU A 245 3.37 -12.61 -2.93
CA LEU A 245 3.22 -11.98 -4.23
C LEU A 245 1.80 -11.41 -4.33
N TYR A 246 1.70 -10.10 -4.44
CA TYR A 246 0.45 -9.40 -4.74
C TYR A 246 0.37 -9.12 -6.24
N LEU A 247 -0.78 -9.39 -6.85
CA LEU A 247 -1.06 -9.12 -8.25
C LEU A 247 -2.28 -8.23 -8.40
N SER A 248 -2.10 -7.11 -9.07
CA SER A 248 -3.16 -6.18 -9.43
C SER A 248 -3.57 -6.41 -10.89
N GLY A 249 -4.81 -6.82 -11.10
CA GLY A 249 -5.43 -6.90 -12.43
C GLY A 249 -6.24 -5.63 -12.68
N GLY A 250 -5.64 -4.65 -13.34
CA GLY A 250 -6.25 -3.40 -13.76
C GLY A 250 -6.12 -3.20 -15.26
N GLU A 251 -5.88 -1.96 -15.72
CA GLU A 251 -5.61 -1.68 -17.15
C GLU A 251 -4.46 -2.55 -17.68
N GLY A 252 -3.42 -2.73 -16.87
CA GLY A 252 -2.35 -3.71 -17.06
C GLY A 252 -2.33 -4.75 -15.94
N ILE A 253 -1.16 -5.39 -15.77
CA ILE A 253 -0.86 -6.31 -14.67
C ILE A 253 0.31 -5.74 -13.88
N GLY A 254 0.04 -5.31 -12.65
CA GLY A 254 1.05 -4.86 -11.70
C GLY A 254 1.33 -5.92 -10.62
N ALA A 255 2.47 -5.83 -9.97
CA ALA A 255 2.79 -6.67 -8.82
C ALA A 255 3.54 -5.90 -7.73
N GLY A 256 3.26 -6.29 -6.48
CA GLY A 256 4.09 -6.00 -5.33
C GLY A 256 4.64 -7.30 -4.75
N ILE A 257 5.92 -7.32 -4.43
CA ILE A 257 6.63 -8.51 -3.96
C ILE A 257 7.15 -8.24 -2.56
N ILE A 258 6.71 -9.05 -1.62
CA ILE A 258 7.26 -9.09 -0.26
C ILE A 258 8.17 -10.31 -0.19
N SER A 259 9.40 -10.11 0.20
CA SER A 259 10.40 -11.17 0.38
C SER A 259 11.04 -11.01 1.74
N ASP A 260 11.01 -12.08 2.55
CA ASP A 260 11.49 -12.09 3.92
C ASP A 260 10.90 -10.96 4.80
N GLY A 261 9.62 -10.65 4.57
CA GLY A 261 8.90 -9.59 5.27
C GLY A 261 9.12 -8.17 4.72
N HIS A 262 9.87 -7.99 3.63
CA HIS A 262 10.25 -6.69 3.09
C HIS A 262 9.76 -6.49 1.67
N LEU A 263 9.34 -5.28 1.36
CA LEU A 263 8.99 -4.90 -0.01
C LEU A 263 10.22 -4.89 -0.91
N LEU A 264 10.19 -5.70 -1.96
CA LEU A 264 11.25 -5.77 -2.94
C LEU A 264 11.10 -4.67 -4.00
N ARG A 265 12.00 -3.68 -3.98
CA ARG A 265 12.01 -2.56 -4.94
C ARG A 265 12.95 -2.76 -6.11
N GLY A 266 14.04 -3.50 -5.91
CA GLY A 266 15.13 -3.60 -6.86
C GLY A 266 15.96 -2.31 -6.97
N TRP A 267 16.92 -2.29 -7.88
CA TRP A 267 17.86 -1.16 -8.06
C TRP A 267 17.14 0.17 -8.39
N LEU A 268 16.30 0.16 -9.43
CA LEU A 268 15.65 1.38 -9.97
C LEU A 268 14.15 1.43 -9.66
N GLY A 269 13.69 0.65 -8.70
CA GLY A 269 12.27 0.55 -8.40
C GLY A 269 11.46 -0.25 -9.43
N LEU A 270 12.11 -0.98 -10.35
CA LEU A 270 11.44 -1.70 -11.44
C LEU A 270 11.00 -3.12 -11.08
N THR A 271 11.26 -3.58 -9.86
CA THR A 271 10.75 -4.88 -9.42
C THR A 271 9.22 -4.85 -9.38
N GLY A 272 8.59 -5.90 -9.86
CA GLY A 272 7.13 -5.98 -9.93
C GLY A 272 6.52 -5.64 -11.29
N GLU A 273 7.33 -5.27 -12.29
CA GLU A 273 6.87 -5.04 -13.67
C GLU A 273 6.56 -6.37 -14.41
N VAL A 274 5.86 -7.28 -13.73
CA VAL A 274 5.61 -8.67 -14.19
C VAL A 274 4.66 -8.73 -15.39
N GLY A 275 3.77 -7.74 -15.52
CA GLY A 275 2.88 -7.63 -16.68
C GLY A 275 3.63 -7.56 -18.00
N HIS A 276 4.90 -7.16 -17.94
CA HIS A 276 5.76 -7.09 -19.11
C HIS A 276 6.65 -8.32 -19.33
N MET A 277 6.46 -9.40 -18.57
CA MET A 277 7.13 -10.69 -18.87
C MET A 277 6.62 -11.27 -20.19
N PRO A 278 7.51 -11.79 -21.06
CA PRO A 278 7.14 -12.35 -22.36
C PRO A 278 6.58 -13.78 -22.19
N VAL A 279 5.35 -13.91 -21.73
CA VAL A 279 4.68 -15.23 -21.57
C VAL A 279 4.30 -15.87 -22.90
N GLU A 280 4.26 -15.10 -23.98
CA GLU A 280 4.02 -15.52 -25.36
C GLU A 280 5.00 -14.80 -26.30
N PRO A 281 6.26 -15.27 -26.46
CA PRO A 281 7.32 -14.52 -27.17
C PRO A 281 6.92 -13.99 -28.56
N GLU A 282 6.13 -14.78 -29.33
CA GLU A 282 5.60 -14.38 -30.65
C GLU A 282 4.24 -13.68 -30.57
N GLY A 283 3.82 -13.28 -29.38
CA GLY A 283 2.51 -12.68 -29.09
C GLY A 283 2.36 -11.24 -29.60
N LEU A 284 1.30 -10.60 -29.12
CA LEU A 284 0.93 -9.23 -29.50
C LEU A 284 2.01 -8.20 -29.11
N LYS A 285 2.07 -7.11 -29.86
CA LYS A 285 2.92 -5.96 -29.52
C LYS A 285 2.34 -5.27 -28.29
N CYS A 286 3.18 -5.04 -27.29
CA CYS A 286 2.84 -4.32 -26.07
C CYS A 286 3.16 -2.80 -26.23
N ARG A 287 2.46 -1.95 -25.47
CA ARG A 287 2.74 -0.50 -25.39
C ARG A 287 4.19 -0.22 -24.92
N CYS A 288 4.80 -1.12 -24.12
CA CYS A 288 6.21 -0.99 -23.71
C CYS A 288 7.23 -1.19 -24.85
N GLY A 289 6.77 -1.45 -26.07
CA GLY A 289 7.60 -1.68 -27.25
C GLY A 289 8.00 -3.14 -27.48
N ARG A 290 7.89 -4.02 -26.49
CA ARG A 290 8.17 -5.47 -26.55
C ARG A 290 6.99 -6.25 -27.15
N ARG A 291 7.18 -7.57 -27.39
CA ARG A 291 6.14 -8.47 -27.83
C ARG A 291 5.85 -9.55 -26.78
N GLY A 292 4.60 -10.02 -26.75
CA GLY A 292 4.19 -11.16 -25.94
C GLY A 292 4.16 -10.90 -24.44
N CYS A 293 4.15 -9.66 -24.02
CA CYS A 293 3.99 -9.31 -22.61
C CYS A 293 2.69 -9.90 -22.05
N TRP A 294 2.74 -10.36 -20.81
CA TRP A 294 1.59 -10.98 -20.13
C TRP A 294 0.35 -10.09 -20.17
N GLU A 295 0.50 -8.78 -19.90
CA GLU A 295 -0.61 -7.82 -19.91
C GLU A 295 -1.37 -7.76 -21.25
N THR A 296 -0.71 -8.09 -22.39
CA THR A 296 -1.40 -8.12 -23.69
C THR A 296 -2.46 -9.23 -23.79
N ARG A 297 -2.46 -10.18 -22.85
CA ARG A 297 -3.45 -11.25 -22.71
C ARG A 297 -4.36 -11.07 -21.50
N SER A 298 -3.85 -10.44 -20.45
CA SER A 298 -4.49 -10.40 -19.14
C SER A 298 -4.73 -8.98 -18.61
N GLY A 299 -4.37 -7.91 -19.31
CA GLY A 299 -4.81 -6.57 -18.97
C GLY A 299 -6.29 -6.35 -19.29
N LEU A 300 -6.97 -5.47 -18.57
CA LEU A 300 -8.39 -5.17 -18.80
C LEU A 300 -8.65 -4.77 -20.25
N GLN A 301 -7.74 -4.01 -20.85
CA GLN A 301 -7.83 -3.65 -22.27
C GLN A 301 -7.88 -4.88 -23.19
N ALA A 302 -7.14 -5.95 -22.88
CA ALA A 302 -7.19 -7.19 -23.67
C ALA A 302 -8.55 -7.87 -23.57
N LEU A 303 -9.19 -7.83 -22.39
CA LEU A 303 -10.52 -8.38 -22.15
C LEU A 303 -11.60 -7.55 -22.84
N THR A 304 -11.50 -6.22 -22.74
CA THR A 304 -12.53 -5.28 -23.26
C THR A 304 -12.43 -5.03 -24.76
N SER A 305 -11.29 -5.36 -25.40
CA SER A 305 -11.07 -5.13 -26.85
C SER A 305 -12.04 -5.82 -27.79
N ILE A 306 -12.83 -6.79 -27.30
CA ILE A 306 -13.88 -7.48 -28.04
C ILE A 306 -15.13 -6.64 -28.26
N TYR A 307 -15.30 -5.59 -27.45
CA TYR A 307 -16.43 -4.68 -27.53
C TYR A 307 -16.11 -3.48 -28.43
N PRO A 308 -17.12 -2.86 -29.06
CA PRO A 308 -16.91 -1.71 -29.92
C PRO A 308 -16.37 -0.49 -29.16
N PRO A 309 -15.68 0.44 -29.84
CA PRO A 309 -15.38 1.75 -29.28
C PRO A 309 -16.67 2.45 -28.82
N GLY A 310 -16.63 3.09 -27.64
CA GLY A 310 -17.80 3.74 -27.02
C GLY A 310 -18.67 2.81 -26.17
N ASP A 311 -18.32 1.54 -26.07
CA ASP A 311 -18.94 0.65 -25.09
C ASP A 311 -18.50 1.03 -23.66
N ALA A 312 -19.43 1.00 -22.69
CA ALA A 312 -19.19 1.41 -21.32
C ALA A 312 -18.03 0.68 -20.63
N VAL A 313 -17.76 -0.60 -20.98
CA VAL A 313 -16.61 -1.33 -20.42
C VAL A 313 -15.25 -0.85 -20.93
N ARG A 314 -15.27 -0.02 -22.01
CA ARG A 314 -14.06 0.58 -22.58
C ARG A 314 -13.93 2.06 -22.31
N ASP A 315 -14.92 2.65 -21.64
CA ASP A 315 -14.94 4.07 -21.30
C ASP A 315 -13.94 4.31 -20.13
N GLU A 316 -12.80 4.91 -20.45
CA GLU A 316 -11.73 5.21 -19.49
C GLU A 316 -12.11 6.36 -18.52
N THR A 317 -13.25 7.04 -18.73
CA THR A 317 -13.80 8.02 -17.79
C THR A 317 -14.67 7.36 -16.71
N THR A 318 -15.05 6.10 -16.90
CA THR A 318 -15.72 5.27 -15.91
C THR A 318 -14.69 4.63 -14.98
N SER A 319 -15.00 4.54 -13.68
CA SER A 319 -14.10 3.93 -12.71
C SER A 319 -13.75 2.48 -13.06
N LEU A 320 -12.54 2.04 -12.68
CA LEU A 320 -12.09 0.67 -12.93
C LEU A 320 -13.05 -0.36 -12.34
N ASP A 321 -13.52 -0.15 -11.10
CA ASP A 321 -14.43 -1.06 -10.41
C ASP A 321 -15.77 -1.17 -11.13
N GLU A 322 -16.32 -0.07 -11.63
CA GLU A 322 -17.58 -0.06 -12.37
C GLU A 322 -17.45 -0.80 -13.71
N ARG A 323 -16.33 -0.62 -14.41
CA ARG A 323 -16.03 -1.37 -15.64
C ARG A 323 -15.87 -2.86 -15.38
N ILE A 324 -15.24 -3.25 -14.26
CA ILE A 324 -15.12 -4.64 -13.84
C ILE A 324 -16.49 -5.23 -13.53
N GLU A 325 -17.34 -4.48 -12.83
CA GLU A 325 -18.71 -4.90 -12.51
C GLU A 325 -19.55 -5.11 -13.79
N LEU A 326 -19.46 -4.22 -14.76
CA LEU A 326 -20.12 -4.36 -16.05
C LEU A 326 -19.64 -5.62 -16.80
N LEU A 327 -18.33 -5.91 -16.76
CA LEU A 327 -17.80 -7.16 -17.34
C LEU A 327 -18.34 -8.38 -16.60
N ARG A 328 -18.42 -8.33 -15.26
CA ARG A 328 -18.98 -9.43 -14.47
C ARG A 328 -20.43 -9.71 -14.85
N GLN A 329 -21.26 -8.68 -14.98
CA GLN A 329 -22.66 -8.80 -15.41
C GLN A 329 -22.79 -9.45 -16.79
N ARG A 330 -21.90 -9.10 -17.75
CA ARG A 330 -21.87 -9.72 -19.09
C ARG A 330 -21.46 -11.18 -19.05
N PHE A 331 -20.47 -11.50 -18.25
CA PHE A 331 -20.04 -12.88 -18.04
C PHE A 331 -21.17 -13.74 -17.46
N ASP A 332 -21.86 -13.25 -16.43
CA ASP A 332 -23.00 -13.92 -15.79
C ASP A 332 -24.21 -14.05 -16.73
N ALA A 333 -24.34 -13.14 -17.70
CA ALA A 333 -25.32 -13.21 -18.78
C ALA A 333 -24.92 -14.20 -19.91
N GLY A 334 -23.75 -14.83 -19.83
CA GLY A 334 -23.30 -15.87 -20.76
C GLY A 334 -22.57 -15.34 -22.00
N ASP A 335 -21.89 -14.21 -21.93
CA ASP A 335 -21.07 -13.70 -23.05
C ASP A 335 -19.94 -14.69 -23.38
N ALA A 336 -20.11 -15.41 -24.50
CA ALA A 336 -19.22 -16.48 -24.91
C ALA A 336 -17.80 -15.99 -25.30
N GLU A 337 -17.70 -14.80 -25.92
CA GLU A 337 -16.40 -14.26 -26.30
C GLU A 337 -15.62 -13.74 -25.08
N LEU A 338 -16.29 -13.10 -24.14
CA LEU A 338 -15.70 -12.73 -22.87
C LEU A 338 -15.21 -13.97 -22.09
N THR A 339 -16.04 -15.01 -22.00
CA THR A 339 -15.68 -16.30 -21.39
C THR A 339 -14.40 -16.85 -22.00
N ARG A 340 -14.34 -16.91 -23.34
CA ARG A 340 -13.14 -17.35 -24.05
C ARG A 340 -11.90 -16.48 -23.73
N ARG A 341 -12.06 -15.17 -23.63
CA ARG A 341 -10.96 -14.25 -23.26
C ARG A 341 -10.48 -14.48 -21.84
N LEU A 342 -11.39 -14.68 -20.91
CA LEU A 342 -11.04 -14.98 -19.50
C LEU A 342 -10.30 -16.33 -19.39
N GLU A 343 -10.68 -17.36 -20.16
CA GLU A 343 -9.95 -18.62 -20.21
C GLU A 343 -8.51 -18.45 -20.76
N LEU A 344 -8.33 -17.65 -21.81
CA LEU A 344 -7.00 -17.34 -22.34
C LEU A 344 -6.16 -16.58 -21.32
N SER A 345 -6.75 -15.61 -20.60
CA SER A 345 -6.12 -14.89 -19.52
C SER A 345 -5.73 -15.83 -18.37
N GLN A 346 -6.60 -16.76 -17.99
CA GLN A 346 -6.31 -17.77 -16.95
C GLN A 346 -5.10 -18.64 -17.33
N ARG A 347 -5.02 -19.10 -18.58
CA ARG A 347 -3.86 -19.89 -19.05
C ARG A 347 -2.56 -19.08 -19.04
N ALA A 348 -2.63 -17.79 -19.37
CA ALA A 348 -1.49 -16.88 -19.29
C ALA A 348 -1.08 -16.62 -17.83
N LEU A 349 -2.05 -16.43 -16.93
CA LEU A 349 -1.84 -16.31 -15.49
C LEU A 349 -1.11 -17.56 -14.94
N ALA A 350 -1.60 -18.76 -15.23
CA ALA A 350 -0.99 -19.99 -14.75
C ALA A 350 0.48 -20.15 -15.22
N ARG A 351 0.80 -19.76 -16.46
CA ARG A 351 2.18 -19.74 -16.96
C ARG A 351 3.05 -18.74 -16.24
N ALA A 352 2.54 -17.50 -16.08
CA ALA A 352 3.27 -16.44 -15.40
C ALA A 352 3.53 -16.78 -13.93
N LEU A 353 2.53 -17.33 -13.23
CA LEU A 353 2.66 -17.73 -11.84
C LEU A 353 3.63 -18.89 -11.66
N ALA A 354 3.68 -19.87 -12.59
CA ALA A 354 4.67 -20.93 -12.52
C ALA A 354 6.11 -20.35 -12.52
N ILE A 355 6.38 -19.41 -13.44
CA ILE A 355 7.69 -18.73 -13.52
C ILE A 355 7.98 -17.94 -12.24
N LEU A 356 7.01 -17.16 -11.78
CA LEU A 356 7.18 -16.32 -10.59
C LEU A 356 7.34 -17.16 -9.32
N THR A 357 6.65 -18.29 -9.21
CA THR A 357 6.78 -19.19 -8.07
C THR A 357 8.14 -19.86 -8.03
N ASP A 358 8.68 -20.29 -9.18
CA ASP A 358 10.03 -20.86 -9.22
C ASP A 358 11.12 -19.82 -8.89
N VAL A 359 10.89 -18.55 -9.19
CA VAL A 359 11.87 -17.47 -8.95
C VAL A 359 11.76 -16.87 -7.55
N LEU A 360 10.52 -16.65 -7.05
CA LEU A 360 10.27 -15.90 -5.82
C LEU A 360 9.91 -16.80 -4.65
N ASN A 361 9.42 -18.02 -4.92
CA ASN A 361 8.95 -18.99 -3.94
C ASN A 361 8.02 -18.38 -2.86
N PRO A 362 6.90 -17.73 -3.25
CA PRO A 362 6.01 -17.09 -2.29
C PRO A 362 5.19 -18.12 -1.52
N GLU A 363 4.86 -17.83 -0.26
CA GLU A 363 3.93 -18.63 0.55
C GLU A 363 2.47 -18.37 0.14
N VAL A 364 2.19 -17.13 -0.29
CA VAL A 364 0.86 -16.68 -0.69
C VAL A 364 0.95 -15.81 -1.93
N ILE A 365 0.03 -16.05 -2.87
CA ILE A 365 -0.23 -15.19 -4.02
C ILE A 365 -1.62 -14.59 -3.84
N VAL A 366 -1.71 -13.26 -3.83
CA VAL A 366 -2.97 -12.55 -3.64
C VAL A 366 -3.38 -11.85 -4.93
N LEU A 367 -4.53 -12.20 -5.45
CA LEU A 367 -5.13 -11.63 -6.65
C LEU A 367 -6.04 -10.44 -6.30
N SER A 368 -5.99 -9.36 -7.08
CA SER A 368 -6.78 -8.14 -6.90
C SER A 368 -7.34 -7.62 -8.23
N GLY A 369 -8.18 -6.61 -8.15
CA GLY A 369 -8.85 -6.04 -9.32
C GLY A 369 -9.74 -7.06 -10.02
N TYR A 370 -9.76 -7.06 -11.34
CA TYR A 370 -10.59 -8.02 -12.08
C TYR A 370 -10.20 -9.49 -11.82
N LEU A 371 -8.94 -9.79 -11.51
CA LEU A 371 -8.52 -11.14 -11.14
C LEU A 371 -9.24 -11.65 -9.88
N ALA A 372 -9.54 -10.78 -8.94
CA ALA A 372 -10.35 -11.10 -7.76
C ALA A 372 -11.85 -11.15 -8.09
N ALA A 373 -12.35 -10.23 -8.93
CA ALA A 373 -13.76 -10.19 -9.34
C ALA A 373 -14.19 -11.45 -10.09
N PHE A 374 -13.27 -12.10 -10.81
CA PHE A 374 -13.47 -13.37 -11.50
C PHE A 374 -12.74 -14.53 -10.81
N ALA A 375 -12.71 -14.55 -9.48
CA ALA A 375 -12.03 -15.58 -8.69
C ALA A 375 -12.50 -17.01 -9.02
N ASP A 376 -13.77 -17.19 -9.33
CA ASP A 376 -14.38 -18.45 -9.78
C ASP A 376 -13.78 -18.98 -11.09
N VAL A 377 -13.34 -18.08 -11.97
CA VAL A 377 -12.64 -18.44 -13.23
C VAL A 377 -11.14 -18.66 -12.99
N PHE A 378 -10.53 -17.88 -12.09
CA PHE A 378 -9.07 -17.84 -11.98
C PHE A 378 -8.51 -18.79 -10.91
N ILE A 379 -9.11 -18.89 -9.71
CA ILE A 379 -8.46 -19.52 -8.55
C ILE A 379 -8.23 -21.02 -8.78
N SER A 380 -9.31 -21.82 -8.87
CA SER A 380 -9.19 -23.28 -8.94
C SER A 380 -8.45 -23.80 -10.17
N PRO A 381 -8.74 -23.31 -11.41
CA PRO A 381 -8.01 -23.78 -12.58
C PRO A 381 -6.54 -23.36 -12.58
N THR A 382 -6.22 -22.19 -12.03
CA THR A 382 -4.83 -21.73 -11.92
C THR A 382 -4.06 -22.52 -10.87
N ALA A 383 -4.66 -22.78 -9.70
CA ALA A 383 -4.03 -23.57 -8.65
C ALA A 383 -3.70 -25.00 -9.15
N SER A 384 -4.64 -25.66 -9.87
CA SER A 384 -4.39 -26.96 -10.46
C SER A 384 -3.27 -26.92 -11.52
N ALA A 385 -3.35 -25.97 -12.47
CA ALA A 385 -2.34 -25.84 -13.51
C ALA A 385 -0.96 -25.41 -12.97
N LEU A 386 -0.92 -24.70 -11.84
CA LEU A 386 0.31 -24.32 -11.17
C LEU A 386 0.96 -25.53 -10.51
N GLN A 387 0.18 -26.35 -9.80
CA GLN A 387 0.67 -27.56 -9.15
C GLN A 387 1.34 -28.53 -10.14
N ASP A 388 0.78 -28.68 -11.35
CA ASP A 388 1.36 -29.50 -12.42
C ASP A 388 2.68 -28.96 -12.98
N ARG A 389 3.01 -27.70 -12.75
CA ARG A 389 4.17 -26.98 -13.32
C ARG A 389 5.27 -26.69 -12.32
N LEU A 390 4.99 -26.78 -11.02
CA LEU A 390 5.98 -26.51 -9.98
C LEU A 390 7.09 -27.56 -9.99
N LEU A 391 8.31 -27.09 -9.79
CA LEU A 391 9.49 -27.93 -9.65
C LEU A 391 9.39 -28.89 -8.45
N ASP A 392 8.84 -28.40 -7.34
CA ASP A 392 8.47 -29.21 -6.16
C ASP A 392 6.96 -29.09 -5.88
N GLN A 393 6.22 -30.14 -6.18
CA GLN A 393 4.77 -30.18 -5.95
C GLN A 393 4.35 -30.11 -4.48
N ARG A 394 5.29 -30.27 -3.53
CA ARG A 394 5.04 -30.11 -2.09
C ARG A 394 5.02 -28.63 -1.66
N ALA A 395 5.55 -27.75 -2.47
CA ALA A 395 5.49 -26.30 -2.25
C ALA A 395 4.08 -25.79 -2.58
N ALA A 396 3.10 -26.10 -1.74
CA ALA A 396 1.72 -25.63 -1.91
C ALA A 396 1.65 -24.11 -1.70
N VAL A 397 1.62 -23.35 -2.78
CA VAL A 397 1.39 -21.91 -2.76
C VAL A 397 -0.11 -21.66 -2.56
N ARG A 398 -0.46 -20.85 -1.57
CA ARG A 398 -1.84 -20.40 -1.37
C ARG A 398 -2.19 -19.33 -2.40
N LEU A 399 -3.29 -19.51 -3.11
CA LEU A 399 -3.82 -18.54 -4.06
C LEU A 399 -5.12 -17.95 -3.48
N GLU A 400 -5.10 -16.67 -3.16
CA GLU A 400 -6.19 -15.99 -2.45
C GLU A 400 -6.56 -14.68 -3.17
N THR A 401 -7.66 -14.05 -2.75
CA THR A 401 -8.10 -12.74 -3.26
C THR A 401 -7.91 -11.65 -2.22
N SER A 402 -7.59 -10.44 -2.69
CA SER A 402 -7.53 -9.25 -1.85
C SER A 402 -8.94 -8.85 -1.36
N HIS A 403 -9.04 -8.46 -0.10
CA HIS A 403 -10.26 -7.95 0.53
C HIS A 403 -10.34 -6.41 0.53
N LEU A 404 -9.29 -5.72 0.09
CA LEU A 404 -9.19 -4.26 0.18
C LEU A 404 -9.84 -3.53 -1.01
N GLY A 405 -10.13 -4.26 -2.12
CA GLY A 405 -10.71 -3.69 -3.34
C GLY A 405 -9.86 -2.54 -3.91
N GLN A 406 -10.53 -1.55 -4.49
CA GLN A 406 -9.89 -0.38 -5.09
C GLN A 406 -9.09 0.50 -4.10
N TRP A 407 -9.31 0.35 -2.81
CA TRP A 407 -8.68 1.17 -1.78
C TRP A 407 -7.30 0.67 -1.35
N ALA A 408 -6.84 -0.46 -1.87
CA ALA A 408 -5.60 -1.10 -1.42
C ALA A 408 -4.38 -0.19 -1.53
N SER A 409 -4.21 0.48 -2.67
CA SER A 409 -3.06 1.36 -2.93
C SER A 409 -3.10 2.62 -2.06
N SER A 410 -4.25 3.33 -2.02
CA SER A 410 -4.39 4.54 -1.22
C SER A 410 -4.32 4.27 0.28
N TYR A 411 -4.87 3.13 0.73
CA TYR A 411 -4.73 2.69 2.13
C TYR A 411 -3.29 2.37 2.46
N GLY A 412 -2.58 1.60 1.61
CA GLY A 412 -1.16 1.33 1.78
C GLY A 412 -0.31 2.60 1.79
N ALA A 413 -0.64 3.57 0.94
CA ALA A 413 -0.02 4.87 0.94
C ALA A 413 -0.21 5.63 2.27
N ALA A 414 -1.43 5.61 2.83
CA ALA A 414 -1.71 6.25 4.11
C ALA A 414 -0.94 5.63 5.26
N LEU A 415 -0.82 4.30 5.27
CA LEU A 415 -0.03 3.59 6.26
C LEU A 415 1.46 3.94 6.16
N VAL A 416 2.00 3.97 4.94
CA VAL A 416 3.39 4.37 4.69
C VAL A 416 3.67 5.81 5.15
N ALA A 417 2.69 6.71 4.97
CA ALA A 417 2.81 8.08 5.43
C ALA A 417 2.96 8.19 6.97
N LEU A 418 2.48 7.20 7.73
CA LEU A 418 2.63 7.13 9.18
C LEU A 418 4.01 6.64 9.66
N GLU A 419 4.77 5.95 8.78
CA GLU A 419 6.07 5.40 9.15
C GLU A 419 7.02 6.44 9.72
N SER A 420 6.96 7.69 9.23
CA SER A 420 7.79 8.77 9.75
C SER A 420 7.54 9.08 11.23
N VAL A 421 6.30 8.96 11.72
CA VAL A 421 5.98 9.10 13.16
C VAL A 421 6.38 7.85 13.93
N LEU A 422 6.19 6.68 13.35
CA LEU A 422 6.61 5.43 13.97
C LEU A 422 8.13 5.39 14.16
N ASP A 423 8.89 5.88 13.19
CA ASP A 423 10.35 5.99 13.27
C ASP A 423 10.80 7.12 14.20
N ASN A 424 10.12 8.23 14.14
CA ASN A 424 10.42 9.40 14.96
C ASN A 424 9.17 10.00 15.62
N PRO A 425 8.77 9.47 16.78
CA PRO A 425 7.59 9.95 17.51
C PRO A 425 7.66 11.42 17.95
N THR A 426 8.85 12.02 17.93
CA THR A 426 9.04 13.44 18.31
C THR A 426 8.52 14.42 17.25
N LEU A 427 8.14 13.92 16.06
CA LEU A 427 7.45 14.71 15.04
C LEU A 427 6.05 15.15 15.49
N VAL A 428 5.48 14.50 16.50
CA VAL A 428 4.23 14.93 17.14
C VAL A 428 4.59 15.78 18.36
N ASP A 429 4.14 17.01 18.38
CA ASP A 429 4.40 17.94 19.45
C ASP A 429 3.79 17.50 20.80
N LEU A 430 4.36 17.98 21.91
CA LEU A 430 3.78 17.80 23.23
C LEU A 430 2.42 18.51 23.30
N ARG A 431 1.41 17.85 23.81
CA ARG A 431 0.12 18.50 24.07
C ARG A 431 0.25 19.50 25.22
N PRO A 432 -0.40 20.67 25.13
CA PRO A 432 -0.44 21.57 26.27
C PRO A 432 -0.98 20.82 27.49
N THR A 433 -0.29 20.93 28.62
CA THR A 433 -0.81 20.44 29.90
C THR A 433 -2.07 21.23 30.23
N SER A 434 -3.24 20.58 30.24
CA SER A 434 -4.50 21.16 30.70
C SER A 434 -4.47 21.50 32.19
#